data_20dde1637043bf76b4621eaaf807e1cd
#
_entry.id   20dde1637043bf76b4621eaaf807e1cd
#
_cell.length_a   1.000
_cell.length_b   1.000
_cell.length_c   1.000
_cell.angle_alpha   90.00
_cell.angle_beta   90.00
_cell.angle_gamma   90.00
#
_symmetry.space_group_name_H-M   'P 1'
#
loop_
_entity.id
_entity.type
_entity.pdbx_description
1 polymer ?
#
loop_
_entity_poly.entity_id
_entity_poly.type
_entity_poly.pdbx_seq_one_letter_code
_entity_poly.pdbx_strand_id
1 'polypeptide(L)'
;MRLIAFLITMGFFSSLFGCKPGGGDGRFQTDDAYAQNRAKQMAMTPQTLVQLRKYEVTDRTQLKLEYFFYTNTKEKAAALAQKLADMGYTGRYDHSAGDKKQFVVTGWTSRMVMDDQTVLDWTRRMCEAGHEHDCEFDGWGTNPKQP
;
A
#
# COMPACT_ATOMS: atom_id res chain seq x y z
N MET A 1 12.64 -1.80 29.19
CA MET A 1 12.78 -2.60 27.97
C MET A 1 12.22 -1.75 26.81
N ARG A 2 13.10 -1.21 25.98
CA ARG A 2 12.70 -0.37 24.85
C ARG A 2 12.28 -1.30 23.71
N LEU A 3 11.00 -1.29 23.36
CA LEU A 3 10.47 -1.94 22.18
C LEU A 3 10.99 -1.19 20.96
N ILE A 4 11.99 -1.77 20.30
CA ILE A 4 12.44 -1.29 18.99
C ILE A 4 11.45 -1.86 17.98
N ALA A 5 10.45 -1.07 17.64
CA ALA A 5 9.61 -1.37 16.49
C ALA A 5 10.45 -1.20 15.22
N PHE A 6 10.99 -2.29 14.71
CA PHE A 6 11.56 -2.31 13.37
C PHE A 6 10.42 -2.28 12.36
N LEU A 7 9.95 -1.07 12.07
CA LEU A 7 9.21 -0.85 10.83
C LEU A 7 10.22 -1.02 9.70
N ILE A 8 10.13 -2.10 8.96
CA ILE A 8 10.76 -2.15 7.65
C ILE A 8 9.88 -1.31 6.73
N THR A 9 10.08 -0.01 6.81
CA THR A 9 9.58 0.92 5.82
C THR A 9 10.48 0.78 4.60
N MET A 10 10.09 -0.07 3.67
CA MET A 10 10.73 -0.06 2.36
C MET A 10 10.37 1.23 1.64
N GLY A 11 11.36 2.10 1.67
CA GLY A 11 11.63 3.09 0.66
C GLY A 11 10.56 4.12 0.39
N PHE A 12 10.60 5.19 1.17
CA PHE A 12 10.24 6.50 0.67
C PHE A 12 11.10 6.82 -0.56
N PHE A 13 10.72 6.33 -1.72
CA PHE A 13 11.12 6.93 -2.97
C PHE A 13 9.94 7.73 -3.49
N SER A 14 9.78 8.95 -2.94
CA SER A 14 9.15 10.01 -3.68
C SER A 14 9.90 10.14 -4.99
N SER A 15 9.41 9.54 -6.03
CA SER A 15 9.79 9.91 -7.38
C SER A 15 9.32 11.34 -7.59
N LEU A 16 10.22 12.27 -7.33
CA LEU A 16 10.17 13.63 -7.88
C LEU A 16 10.39 13.53 -9.39
N PHE A 17 9.45 12.91 -10.08
CA PHE A 17 9.27 13.16 -11.50
C PHE A 17 7.97 13.93 -11.66
N GLY A 18 8.14 15.25 -11.73
CA GLY A 18 7.10 16.13 -12.20
C GLY A 18 6.61 15.68 -13.56
N CYS A 19 5.61 14.80 -13.60
CA CYS A 19 4.80 14.64 -14.78
C CYS A 19 3.93 15.86 -14.89
N LYS A 20 4.22 16.71 -15.91
CA LYS A 20 3.26 17.67 -16.43
C LYS A 20 1.91 16.99 -16.61
N PRO A 21 0.79 17.65 -16.25
CA PRO A 21 -0.52 17.19 -16.64
C PRO A 21 -0.67 17.32 -18.14
N GLY A 22 -0.34 16.29 -18.87
CA GLY A 22 -0.78 16.10 -20.25
C GLY A 22 -2.26 15.69 -20.20
N GLY A 23 -3.11 16.44 -20.92
CA GLY A 23 -4.55 16.34 -20.91
C GLY A 23 -5.09 14.90 -20.98
N GLY A 24 -5.72 14.49 -19.93
CA GLY A 24 -6.50 13.28 -19.76
C GLY A 24 -7.40 13.50 -18.57
N ASP A 25 -8.60 13.14 -18.66
CA ASP A 25 -9.79 13.05 -17.80
C ASP A 25 -9.74 13.48 -16.31
N GLY A 26 -8.74 14.23 -15.87
CA GLY A 26 -8.62 14.74 -14.49
C GLY A 26 -8.29 13.68 -13.42
N ARG A 27 -7.83 12.51 -13.82
CA ARG A 27 -7.41 11.46 -12.88
C ARG A 27 -6.09 11.82 -12.17
N PHE A 28 -6.00 11.45 -10.91
CA PHE A 28 -4.77 11.55 -10.11
C PHE A 28 -3.71 10.56 -10.60
N GLN A 29 -4.13 9.32 -10.87
CA GLN A 29 -3.29 8.27 -11.42
C GLN A 29 -3.74 7.92 -12.84
N THR A 30 -2.92 8.23 -13.85
CA THR A 30 -3.17 7.83 -15.23
C THR A 30 -3.04 6.32 -15.40
N ASP A 31 -3.59 5.76 -16.47
CA ASP A 31 -3.49 4.33 -16.77
C ASP A 31 -2.02 3.88 -16.95
N ASP A 32 -1.19 4.70 -17.57
CA ASP A 32 0.25 4.41 -17.73
C ASP A 32 0.96 4.43 -16.36
N ALA A 33 0.68 5.41 -15.51
CA ALA A 33 1.23 5.47 -14.16
C ALA A 33 0.78 4.29 -13.31
N TYR A 34 -0.49 3.88 -13.45
CA TYR A 34 -1.00 2.69 -12.80
C TYR A 34 -0.26 1.41 -13.25
N ALA A 35 -0.09 1.21 -14.55
CA ALA A 35 0.60 0.03 -15.08
C ALA A 35 2.04 -0.04 -14.57
N GLN A 36 2.76 1.07 -14.56
CA GLN A 36 4.13 1.17 -14.05
C GLN A 36 4.19 0.90 -12.54
N ASN A 37 3.31 1.52 -11.77
CA ASN A 37 3.25 1.32 -10.33
C ASN A 37 2.89 -0.12 -9.97
N ARG A 38 1.90 -0.71 -10.64
CA ARG A 38 1.53 -2.12 -10.44
C ARG A 38 2.70 -3.06 -10.68
N ALA A 39 3.44 -2.88 -11.77
CA ALA A 39 4.62 -3.67 -12.07
C ALA A 39 5.68 -3.53 -10.98
N LYS A 40 5.91 -2.30 -10.48
CA LYS A 40 6.83 -2.02 -9.38
C LYS A 40 6.41 -2.74 -8.09
N GLN A 41 5.15 -2.63 -7.68
CA GLN A 41 4.63 -3.24 -6.46
C GLN A 41 4.70 -4.78 -6.52
N MET A 42 4.38 -5.36 -7.67
CA MET A 42 4.49 -6.80 -7.91
C MET A 42 5.93 -7.30 -7.86
N ALA A 43 6.90 -6.51 -8.31
CA ALA A 43 8.33 -6.84 -8.23
C ALA A 43 8.90 -6.66 -6.83
N MET A 44 8.40 -5.70 -6.04
CA MET A 44 8.88 -5.41 -4.68
C MET A 44 8.37 -6.42 -3.65
N THR A 45 7.15 -6.91 -3.80
CA THR A 45 6.54 -7.84 -2.83
C THR A 45 7.37 -9.10 -2.58
N PRO A 46 7.90 -9.83 -3.59
CA PRO A 46 8.79 -10.97 -3.34
C PRO A 46 10.07 -10.59 -2.58
N GLN A 47 10.63 -9.42 -2.87
CA GLN A 47 11.82 -8.92 -2.17
C GLN A 47 11.54 -8.67 -0.69
N THR A 48 10.40 -8.08 -0.37
CA THR A 48 9.96 -7.88 1.01
C THR A 48 9.76 -9.22 1.72
N LEU A 49 9.14 -10.20 1.07
CA LEU A 49 8.96 -11.54 1.62
C LEU A 49 10.30 -12.22 1.92
N VAL A 50 11.29 -12.10 1.02
CA VAL A 50 12.65 -12.60 1.27
C VAL A 50 13.26 -11.97 2.53
N GLN A 51 13.07 -10.67 2.76
CA GLN A 51 13.54 -10.04 4.00
C GLN A 51 12.78 -10.57 5.23
N LEU A 52 11.47 -10.75 5.15
CA LEU A 52 10.67 -11.28 6.24
C LEU A 52 11.05 -12.72 6.62
N ARG A 53 11.49 -13.54 5.65
CA ARG A 53 12.01 -14.90 5.93
C ARG A 53 13.21 -14.87 6.90
N LYS A 54 14.02 -13.82 6.87
CA LYS A 54 15.15 -13.63 7.82
C LYS A 54 14.69 -13.37 9.25
N TYR A 55 13.43 -13.02 9.45
CA TYR A 55 12.80 -12.81 10.77
C TYR A 55 11.85 -13.95 11.14
N GLU A 56 12.11 -15.15 10.65
CA GLU A 56 11.35 -16.37 10.94
C GLU A 56 9.89 -16.35 10.46
N VAL A 57 9.54 -15.44 9.56
CA VAL A 57 8.24 -15.46 8.88
C VAL A 57 8.26 -16.56 7.82
N THR A 58 7.41 -17.56 7.98
CA THR A 58 7.28 -18.70 7.06
C THR A 58 6.03 -18.58 6.20
N ASP A 59 5.85 -19.49 5.25
CA ASP A 59 4.64 -19.58 4.43
C ASP A 59 3.37 -19.85 5.24
N ARG A 60 3.51 -20.33 6.46
CA ARG A 60 2.39 -20.63 7.37
C ARG A 60 2.14 -19.53 8.39
N THR A 61 3.05 -18.58 8.51
CA THR A 61 2.90 -17.45 9.43
C THR A 61 1.73 -16.58 8.98
N GLN A 62 0.91 -16.13 9.92
CA GLN A 62 -0.20 -15.23 9.65
C GLN A 62 0.10 -13.86 10.23
N LEU A 63 0.10 -12.84 9.40
CA LEU A 63 0.35 -11.44 9.78
C LEU A 63 -0.73 -10.51 9.24
N LYS A 64 -0.91 -9.39 9.92
CA LYS A 64 -1.60 -8.23 9.38
C LYS A 64 -0.61 -7.37 8.62
N LEU A 65 -1.02 -6.83 7.50
CA LEU A 65 -0.22 -5.93 6.68
C LEU A 65 -0.74 -4.50 6.82
N GLU A 66 0.16 -3.55 7.02
CA GLU A 66 -0.13 -2.13 6.95
C GLU A 66 -0.02 -1.68 5.50
N TYR A 67 -0.99 -0.94 5.01
CA TYR A 67 -1.05 -0.49 3.61
C TYR A 67 -1.10 1.03 3.53
N PHE A 68 -0.64 1.56 2.40
CA PHE A 68 -0.58 2.99 2.13
C PHE A 68 -1.06 3.28 0.71
N PHE A 69 -1.97 4.25 0.59
CA PHE A 69 -2.42 4.84 -0.67
C PHE A 69 -2.34 6.35 -0.60
N TYR A 70 -2.13 6.98 -1.74
CA TYR A 70 -2.17 8.43 -1.88
C TYR A 70 -3.17 8.84 -2.95
N THR A 71 -3.79 10.00 -2.76
CA THR A 71 -4.69 10.62 -3.74
C THR A 71 -4.75 12.13 -3.52
N ASN A 72 -5.43 12.83 -4.41
CA ASN A 72 -5.48 14.30 -4.42
C ASN A 72 -6.77 14.89 -3.87
N THR A 73 -7.79 14.08 -3.56
CA THR A 73 -9.04 14.59 -2.98
C THR A 73 -9.50 13.76 -1.80
N LYS A 74 -10.18 14.42 -0.87
CA LYS A 74 -10.77 13.79 0.32
C LYS A 74 -11.82 12.75 -0.07
N GLU A 75 -12.61 13.03 -1.08
CA GLU A 75 -13.71 12.17 -1.54
C GLU A 75 -13.20 10.84 -2.05
N LYS A 76 -12.12 10.84 -2.83
CA LYS A 76 -11.46 9.61 -3.30
C LYS A 76 -10.87 8.82 -2.14
N ALA A 77 -10.20 9.50 -1.21
CA ALA A 77 -9.65 8.87 -0.01
C ALA A 77 -10.74 8.21 0.84
N ALA A 78 -11.84 8.91 1.09
CA ALA A 78 -12.98 8.39 1.85
C ALA A 78 -13.64 7.18 1.16
N ALA A 79 -13.81 7.23 -0.15
CA ALA A 79 -14.40 6.14 -0.92
C ALA A 79 -13.53 4.86 -0.85
N LEU A 80 -12.20 5.01 -1.01
CA LEU A 80 -11.28 3.88 -0.86
C LEU A 80 -11.25 3.36 0.58
N ALA A 81 -11.22 4.23 1.58
CA ALA A 81 -11.26 3.82 2.99
C ALA A 81 -12.51 2.98 3.30
N GLN A 82 -13.67 3.38 2.75
CA GLN A 82 -14.92 2.60 2.88
C GLN A 82 -14.80 1.23 2.19
N LYS A 83 -14.27 1.17 0.98
CA LYS A 83 -14.02 -0.10 0.26
C LYS A 83 -13.14 -1.05 1.07
N LEU A 84 -12.07 -0.54 1.68
CA LEU A 84 -11.18 -1.34 2.50
C LEU A 84 -11.84 -1.79 3.82
N ALA A 85 -12.67 -0.95 4.42
CA ALA A 85 -13.49 -1.32 5.58
C ALA A 85 -14.48 -2.46 5.24
N ASP A 86 -15.10 -2.42 4.06
CA ASP A 86 -15.99 -3.48 3.57
C ASP A 86 -15.26 -4.81 3.32
N MET A 87 -13.94 -4.77 3.11
CA MET A 87 -13.07 -5.95 3.03
C MET A 87 -12.65 -6.48 4.41
N GLY A 88 -13.10 -5.87 5.49
CA GLY A 88 -12.77 -6.24 6.86
C GLY A 88 -11.43 -5.67 7.37
N TYR A 89 -10.91 -4.64 6.70
CA TYR A 89 -9.68 -3.97 7.11
C TYR A 89 -9.97 -2.78 8.02
N THR A 90 -9.01 -2.43 8.89
CA THR A 90 -9.06 -1.16 9.59
C THR A 90 -8.45 -0.09 8.68
N GLY A 91 -9.05 1.09 8.61
CA GLY A 91 -8.51 2.12 7.76
C GLY A 91 -8.95 3.50 8.18
N ARG A 92 -8.10 4.46 7.89
CA ARG A 92 -8.35 5.88 8.05
C ARG A 92 -7.75 6.63 6.87
N TYR A 93 -8.21 7.84 6.67
CA TYR A 93 -7.56 8.77 5.74
C TYR A 93 -7.32 10.11 6.43
N ASP A 94 -6.27 10.79 6.04
CA ASP A 94 -5.89 12.10 6.54
C ASP A 94 -5.05 12.82 5.48
N HIS A 95 -4.71 14.08 5.72
CA HIS A 95 -3.71 14.77 4.92
C HIS A 95 -2.36 14.06 5.01
N SER A 96 -1.66 13.96 3.88
CA SER A 96 -0.31 13.42 3.86
C SER A 96 0.64 14.31 4.68
N ALA A 97 1.49 13.68 5.49
CA ALA A 97 2.50 14.41 6.25
C ALA A 97 3.57 15.08 5.37
N GLY A 98 3.85 14.49 4.19
CA GLY A 98 4.85 14.99 3.25
C GLY A 98 4.32 16.07 2.30
N ASP A 99 3.04 16.01 1.96
CA ASP A 99 2.39 17.00 1.09
C ASP A 99 0.93 17.18 1.53
N LYS A 100 0.64 18.31 2.16
CA LYS A 100 -0.71 18.64 2.66
C LYS A 100 -1.78 18.78 1.57
N LYS A 101 -1.39 18.82 0.29
CA LYS A 101 -2.30 18.80 -0.85
C LYS A 101 -2.75 17.40 -1.22
N GLN A 102 -2.12 16.39 -0.67
CA GLN A 102 -2.45 14.99 -0.87
C GLN A 102 -3.09 14.38 0.38
N PHE A 103 -3.86 13.33 0.15
CA PHE A 103 -4.44 12.50 1.21
C PHE A 103 -3.77 11.13 1.22
N VAL A 104 -3.57 10.61 2.42
CA VAL A 104 -3.12 9.24 2.64
C VAL A 104 -4.29 8.40 3.14
N VAL A 105 -4.43 7.19 2.60
CA VAL A 105 -5.31 6.15 3.14
C VAL A 105 -4.41 5.05 3.67
N THR A 106 -4.54 4.73 4.94
CA THR A 106 -3.69 3.74 5.63
C THR A 106 -4.50 2.95 6.64
N GLY A 107 -4.04 1.78 6.97
CA GLY A 107 -4.64 0.90 7.95
C GLY A 107 -4.02 -0.49 7.92
N TRP A 108 -4.71 -1.45 8.54
CA TRP A 108 -4.24 -2.82 8.67
C TRP A 108 -5.22 -3.81 8.07
N THR A 109 -4.72 -4.80 7.39
CA THR A 109 -5.52 -5.93 6.92
C THR A 109 -5.99 -6.81 8.08
N SER A 110 -6.91 -7.72 7.82
CA SER A 110 -7.06 -8.93 8.62
C SER A 110 -5.79 -9.80 8.50
N ARG A 111 -5.65 -10.80 9.40
CA ARG A 111 -4.52 -11.74 9.30
C ARG A 111 -4.60 -12.52 7.99
N MET A 112 -3.48 -12.62 7.30
CA MET A 112 -3.34 -13.44 6.10
C MET A 112 -2.08 -14.29 6.17
N VAL A 113 -2.12 -15.42 5.50
CA VAL A 113 -0.97 -16.32 5.38
C VAL A 113 0.10 -15.66 4.53
N MET A 114 1.35 -15.77 4.96
CA MET A 114 2.49 -15.08 4.35
C MET A 114 3.20 -15.92 3.28
N ASP A 115 2.48 -16.80 2.59
CA ASP A 115 3.03 -17.45 1.39
C ASP A 115 3.11 -16.45 0.23
N ASP A 116 4.03 -16.70 -0.68
CA ASP A 116 4.36 -15.76 -1.75
C ASP A 116 3.14 -15.50 -2.66
N GLN A 117 2.37 -16.53 -3.00
CA GLN A 117 1.23 -16.38 -3.90
C GLN A 117 0.10 -15.57 -3.27
N THR A 118 -0.22 -15.83 -2.01
CA THR A 118 -1.26 -15.10 -1.26
C THR A 118 -0.93 -13.60 -1.19
N VAL A 119 0.30 -13.26 -0.85
CA VAL A 119 0.72 -11.84 -0.71
C VAL A 119 0.83 -11.16 -2.08
N LEU A 120 1.29 -11.86 -3.11
CA LEU A 120 1.31 -11.33 -4.49
C LEU A 120 -0.11 -11.05 -5.01
N ASP A 121 -1.04 -11.98 -4.83
CA ASP A 121 -2.43 -11.80 -5.23
C ASP A 121 -3.10 -10.66 -4.48
N TRP A 122 -2.80 -10.52 -3.19
CA TRP A 122 -3.25 -9.40 -2.39
C TRP A 122 -2.67 -8.07 -2.90
N THR A 123 -1.36 -8.01 -3.19
CA THR A 123 -0.70 -6.81 -3.74
C THR A 123 -1.38 -6.36 -5.02
N ARG A 124 -1.66 -7.29 -5.93
CA ARG A 124 -2.37 -7.00 -7.18
C ARG A 124 -3.76 -6.41 -6.93
N ARG A 125 -4.54 -7.02 -6.03
CA ARG A 125 -5.87 -6.53 -5.67
C ARG A 125 -5.84 -5.14 -5.03
N MET A 126 -4.81 -4.84 -4.24
CA MET A 126 -4.63 -3.50 -3.66
C MET A 126 -4.34 -2.45 -4.73
N CYS A 127 -3.49 -2.77 -5.71
CA CYS A 127 -3.26 -1.90 -6.87
C CYS A 127 -4.56 -1.64 -7.64
N GLU A 128 -5.35 -2.68 -7.89
CA GLU A 128 -6.63 -2.58 -8.61
C GLU A 128 -7.65 -1.74 -7.83
N ALA A 129 -7.82 -1.98 -6.54
CA ALA A 129 -8.72 -1.20 -5.69
C ALA A 129 -8.32 0.29 -5.64
N GLY A 130 -7.03 0.58 -5.56
CA GLY A 130 -6.52 1.94 -5.64
C GLY A 130 -6.87 2.59 -6.99
N HIS A 131 -6.63 1.91 -8.09
CA HIS A 131 -6.93 2.42 -9.43
C HIS A 131 -8.42 2.70 -9.65
N GLU A 132 -9.31 1.82 -9.17
CA GLU A 132 -10.76 2.00 -9.23
C GLU A 132 -11.23 3.28 -8.52
N HIS A 133 -10.54 3.68 -7.45
CA HIS A 133 -10.87 4.87 -6.65
C HIS A 133 -9.96 6.06 -6.92
N ASP A 134 -9.16 5.99 -7.98
CA ASP A 134 -8.18 7.02 -8.35
C ASP A 134 -7.21 7.37 -7.19
N CYS A 135 -6.73 6.33 -6.52
CA CYS A 135 -5.73 6.36 -5.47
C CYS A 135 -4.53 5.49 -5.88
N GLU A 136 -3.32 5.97 -5.64
CA GLU A 136 -2.10 5.23 -5.93
C GLU A 136 -1.71 4.35 -4.75
N PHE A 137 -1.58 3.05 -4.97
CA PHE A 137 -1.04 2.14 -3.96
C PHE A 137 0.47 2.33 -3.83
N ASP A 138 0.91 2.81 -2.67
CA ASP A 138 2.33 3.13 -2.41
C ASP A 138 3.10 1.97 -1.74
N GLY A 139 2.42 0.90 -1.42
CA GLY A 139 3.03 -0.29 -0.85
C GLY A 139 2.48 -0.70 0.51
N TRP A 140 3.20 -1.61 1.13
CA TRP A 140 2.80 -2.21 2.39
C TRP A 140 4.01 -2.51 3.28
N GLY A 141 3.74 -2.68 4.57
CA GLY A 141 4.71 -3.12 5.56
C GLY A 141 4.06 -4.04 6.58
N THR A 142 4.87 -4.60 7.47
CA THR A 142 4.36 -5.40 8.57
C THR A 142 5.37 -5.45 9.72
N ASN A 143 4.88 -5.84 10.89
CA ASN A 143 5.74 -6.19 12.02
C ASN A 143 5.81 -7.73 12.09
N PRO A 144 6.97 -8.36 11.85
CA PRO A 144 7.11 -9.82 11.94
C PRO A 144 6.89 -10.39 13.36
N LYS A 145 6.95 -9.53 14.37
CA LYS A 145 6.74 -9.89 15.79
C LYS A 145 5.36 -9.46 16.32
N GLN A 146 4.36 -9.44 15.46
CA GLN A 146 2.98 -9.18 15.92
C GLN A 146 2.55 -10.24 16.94
N PRO A 147 1.81 -9.85 17.99
CA PRO A 147 1.21 -10.79 18.93
C PRO A 147 0.15 -11.67 18.28
#